data_d94d072b2687206a2598cebe45c939e7
#
_entry.id   d94d072b2687206a2598cebe45c939e7
#
_cell.length_a   1.000
_cell.length_b   1.000
_cell.length_c   1.000
_cell.angle_alpha   90.00
_cell.angle_beta   90.00
_cell.angle_gamma   90.00
#
_symmetry.space_group_name_H-M   'P 1'
#
loop_
_entity.id
_entity.type
_entity.pdbx_description
1 polymer ?
#
loop_
_entity_poly.entity_id
_entity_poly.type
_entity_poly.pdbx_seq_one_letter_code
_entity_poly.pdbx_strand_id
1 'polypeptide(L)'
;MYDVIVIGCGIVGSATAYELSKYQLKTLVVEAENDVSLGATRANSAILHAGFDPEPGSLMAKLNVEGAERAKELCQKLSVHYDQIGSLVVAFSSEELDLIQVLYERGVKNGVKDLALLDQNALHQMEPNLSKKSLGALHAPTAAIVNPWEFCLALAETAVRNDVEIALNNRVNKIQKTENGYLVTTNQTTYQIKYIFNAAGVHSDDIHNLIAEPNFEITPKRGEYYLLDKSEGDVVNHVIFQCPSSVGKGVLISPTVHGNLVVGPNSEAVLRDELDSGKDTGNTALGLKAVADLAKKSLPELNLRQSIRNFSGVRANNSTGDFVLQEAAPGFIDLAGIKSPGLTSAPAIALYGIEMLEKSVNRKFSLKNSYVDSRDKIVFDELSIDEKNEVISNDKSYGRVICRCETITEGEIRAAAHSPVPPVSVDGIKRRCNAGMGRCQGGFCGPRVVEILAEELHKSPLDILQDRAGSSILVGTTKGGR
;
A
#
# COMPACT_ATOMS: atom_id res chain seq x y z
N MET A 1 -26.11 -9.69 12.32
CA MET A 1 -25.03 -10.26 13.11
C MET A 1 -23.96 -10.79 12.16
N TYR A 2 -22.70 -10.47 12.38
CA TYR A 2 -21.56 -10.98 11.60
C TYR A 2 -20.75 -11.92 12.46
N ASP A 3 -20.01 -12.86 11.81
CA ASP A 3 -19.06 -13.70 12.52
C ASP A 3 -17.77 -12.94 12.80
N VAL A 4 -17.26 -12.21 11.80
CA VAL A 4 -15.99 -11.48 11.89
C VAL A 4 -16.16 -10.03 11.45
N ILE A 5 -15.49 -9.10 12.16
CA ILE A 5 -15.24 -7.75 11.69
C ILE A 5 -13.72 -7.53 11.54
N VAL A 6 -13.33 -6.88 10.45
CA VAL A 6 -11.98 -6.37 10.24
C VAL A 6 -12.04 -4.84 10.33
N ILE A 7 -11.28 -4.24 11.23
CA ILE A 7 -11.23 -2.78 11.45
C ILE A 7 -10.05 -2.21 10.67
N GLY A 8 -10.35 -1.44 9.62
CA GLY A 8 -9.39 -0.86 8.68
C GLY A 8 -9.27 -1.66 7.37
N CYS A 9 -9.24 -0.95 6.24
CA CYS A 9 -9.14 -1.51 4.90
C CYS A 9 -7.87 -1.02 4.15
N GLY A 10 -6.74 -0.91 4.87
CA GLY A 10 -5.40 -0.87 4.31
C GLY A 10 -4.97 -2.26 3.85
N ILE A 11 -3.71 -2.41 3.40
CA ILE A 11 -3.20 -3.68 2.84
C ILE A 11 -3.37 -4.87 3.78
N VAL A 12 -3.17 -4.67 5.10
CA VAL A 12 -3.32 -5.76 6.10
C VAL A 12 -4.77 -6.17 6.26
N GLY A 13 -5.68 -5.19 6.42
CA GLY A 13 -7.11 -5.49 6.54
C GLY A 13 -7.68 -6.09 5.26
N SER A 14 -7.28 -5.61 4.08
CA SER A 14 -7.70 -6.17 2.79
C SER A 14 -7.19 -7.59 2.58
N ALA A 15 -5.93 -7.89 2.97
CA ALA A 15 -5.39 -9.25 2.92
C ALA A 15 -6.13 -10.18 3.89
N THR A 16 -6.46 -9.69 5.09
CA THR A 16 -7.23 -10.44 6.08
C THR A 16 -8.66 -10.72 5.58
N ALA A 17 -9.32 -9.72 4.98
CA ALA A 17 -10.65 -9.87 4.39
C ALA A 17 -10.64 -10.87 3.22
N TYR A 18 -9.62 -10.80 2.34
CA TYR A 18 -9.44 -11.75 1.24
C TYR A 18 -9.28 -13.17 1.75
N GLU A 19 -8.43 -13.41 2.75
CA GLU A 19 -8.25 -14.75 3.30
C GLU A 19 -9.51 -15.25 4.02
N LEU A 20 -10.17 -14.41 4.83
CA LEU A 20 -11.44 -14.74 5.50
C LEU A 20 -12.56 -15.05 4.51
N SER A 21 -12.56 -14.41 3.34
CA SER A 21 -13.60 -14.59 2.30
C SER A 21 -13.69 -16.03 1.76
N LYS A 22 -12.64 -16.83 1.95
CA LYS A 22 -12.57 -18.24 1.55
C LYS A 22 -13.32 -19.18 2.52
N TYR A 23 -13.66 -18.70 3.71
CA TYR A 23 -14.30 -19.49 4.76
C TYR A 23 -15.81 -19.22 4.83
N GLN A 24 -16.53 -20.17 5.44
CA GLN A 24 -17.97 -20.06 5.73
C GLN A 24 -18.21 -19.12 6.92
N LEU A 25 -17.79 -17.87 6.78
CA LEU A 25 -17.90 -16.81 7.79
C LEU A 25 -18.56 -15.58 7.17
N LYS A 26 -19.54 -15.02 7.86
CA LYS A 26 -20.10 -13.73 7.48
C LYS A 26 -19.15 -12.61 7.96
N THR A 27 -18.40 -12.03 7.03
CA THR A 27 -17.33 -11.06 7.31
C THR A 27 -17.75 -9.65 6.91
N LEU A 28 -17.48 -8.68 7.82
CA LEU A 28 -17.61 -7.25 7.60
C LEU A 28 -16.25 -6.59 7.70
N VAL A 29 -15.93 -5.68 6.80
CA VAL A 29 -14.82 -4.74 6.94
C VAL A 29 -15.39 -3.35 7.21
N VAL A 30 -14.87 -2.64 8.21
CA VAL A 30 -15.21 -1.23 8.47
C VAL A 30 -13.97 -0.36 8.22
N GLU A 31 -14.16 0.69 7.43
CA GLU A 31 -13.10 1.64 7.08
C GLU A 31 -13.56 3.05 7.45
N ALA A 32 -12.68 3.79 8.10
CA ALA A 32 -12.98 5.15 8.56
C ALA A 32 -13.10 6.16 7.40
N GLU A 33 -12.42 5.90 6.30
CA GLU A 33 -12.34 6.76 5.13
C GLU A 33 -13.39 6.41 4.06
N ASN A 34 -13.48 7.24 3.02
CA ASN A 34 -14.44 7.08 1.92
C ASN A 34 -13.96 6.13 0.81
N ASP A 35 -12.80 5.52 0.96
CA ASP A 35 -12.26 4.50 0.05
C ASP A 35 -11.26 3.61 0.80
N VAL A 36 -10.93 2.45 0.24
CA VAL A 36 -9.90 1.56 0.75
C VAL A 36 -8.49 2.10 0.44
N SER A 37 -7.46 1.60 1.14
CA SER A 37 -6.06 1.95 0.87
C SER A 37 -5.65 3.38 1.25
N LEU A 38 -6.46 4.17 1.96
CA LEU A 38 -6.18 5.60 2.18
C LEU A 38 -5.17 5.92 3.30
N GLY A 39 -4.73 4.92 4.07
CA GLY A 39 -3.65 5.05 5.06
C GLY A 39 -2.23 4.95 4.45
N ALA A 40 -1.31 4.31 5.18
CA ALA A 40 0.07 4.06 4.75
C ALA A 40 0.18 3.29 3.41
N THR A 41 -0.84 2.52 3.05
CA THR A 41 -0.88 1.72 1.82
C THR A 41 -0.80 2.57 0.55
N ARG A 42 -1.40 3.77 0.52
CA ARG A 42 -1.36 4.65 -0.66
C ARG A 42 -0.04 5.40 -0.84
N ALA A 43 0.76 5.50 0.21
CA ALA A 43 1.93 6.39 0.25
C ALA A 43 3.09 5.70 0.97
N ASN A 44 3.79 4.87 0.23
CA ASN A 44 4.97 4.12 0.64
C ASN A 44 5.93 3.97 -0.55
N SER A 45 7.00 3.21 -0.37
CA SER A 45 8.04 3.01 -1.40
C SER A 45 7.67 1.97 -2.47
N ALA A 46 6.51 1.34 -2.40
CA ALA A 46 6.03 0.33 -3.36
C ALA A 46 6.91 -0.93 -3.48
N ILE A 47 7.66 -1.28 -2.44
CA ILE A 47 8.66 -2.35 -2.46
C ILE A 47 8.14 -3.59 -1.72
N LEU A 48 8.31 -4.75 -2.34
CA LEU A 48 8.22 -6.06 -1.70
C LEU A 48 9.64 -6.49 -1.33
N HIS A 49 9.97 -6.39 -0.04
CA HIS A 49 11.31 -6.62 0.50
C HIS A 49 11.68 -8.11 0.50
N ALA A 50 12.94 -8.42 0.21
CA ALA A 50 13.45 -9.80 0.23
C ALA A 50 13.46 -10.44 1.64
N GLY A 51 13.73 -9.66 2.71
CA GLY A 51 13.71 -10.17 4.10
C GLY A 51 15.06 -10.19 4.82
N PHE A 52 16.10 -9.56 4.28
CA PHE A 52 17.45 -9.55 4.88
C PHE A 52 17.58 -8.59 6.08
N ASP A 53 16.74 -7.57 6.19
CA ASP A 53 16.90 -6.49 7.18
C ASP A 53 16.35 -6.83 8.58
N PRO A 54 15.19 -7.51 8.76
CA PRO A 54 14.68 -7.82 10.09
C PRO A 54 15.57 -8.79 10.89
N GLU A 55 15.58 -8.63 12.22
CA GLU A 55 16.35 -9.50 13.12
C GLU A 55 15.87 -10.96 13.04
N PRO A 56 16.79 -11.92 12.93
CA PRO A 56 16.46 -13.34 12.86
C PRO A 56 15.64 -13.78 14.09
N GLY A 57 14.58 -14.55 13.86
CA GLY A 57 13.67 -15.03 14.89
C GLY A 57 12.52 -14.08 15.24
N SER A 58 12.51 -12.85 14.72
CA SER A 58 11.39 -11.93 14.86
C SER A 58 10.20 -12.34 13.98
N LEU A 59 8.99 -11.90 14.35
CA LEU A 59 7.80 -12.05 13.50
C LEU A 59 7.99 -11.33 12.17
N MET A 60 8.62 -10.16 12.19
CA MET A 60 8.95 -9.38 11.01
C MET A 60 9.83 -10.15 10.03
N ALA A 61 10.86 -10.88 10.50
CA ALA A 61 11.72 -11.69 9.65
C ALA A 61 10.95 -12.84 9.00
N LYS A 62 10.23 -13.62 9.81
CA LYS A 62 9.43 -14.77 9.37
C LYS A 62 8.40 -14.34 8.33
N LEU A 63 7.54 -13.38 8.68
CA LEU A 63 6.41 -12.98 7.86
C LEU A 63 6.80 -12.15 6.64
N ASN A 64 8.01 -11.55 6.62
CA ASN A 64 8.52 -10.91 5.40
C ASN A 64 8.85 -11.97 4.33
N VAL A 65 9.62 -13.00 4.67
CA VAL A 65 10.03 -14.04 3.70
C VAL A 65 8.82 -14.80 3.19
N GLU A 66 7.94 -15.26 4.09
CA GLU A 66 6.68 -15.93 3.73
C GLU A 66 5.77 -15.03 2.90
N GLY A 67 5.68 -13.76 3.27
CA GLY A 67 4.85 -12.75 2.60
C GLY A 67 5.34 -12.41 1.20
N ALA A 68 6.65 -12.39 0.96
CA ALA A 68 7.22 -12.09 -0.36
C ALA A 68 6.80 -13.13 -1.42
N GLU A 69 6.88 -14.43 -1.08
CA GLU A 69 6.44 -15.51 -1.95
C GLU A 69 4.93 -15.44 -2.23
N ARG A 70 4.13 -15.24 -1.17
CA ARG A 70 2.66 -15.12 -1.29
C ARG A 70 2.22 -13.89 -2.07
N ALA A 71 2.87 -12.73 -1.86
CA ALA A 71 2.55 -11.51 -2.58
C ALA A 71 2.80 -11.67 -4.09
N LYS A 72 3.89 -12.35 -4.49
CA LYS A 72 4.15 -12.69 -5.89
C LYS A 72 3.02 -13.51 -6.51
N GLU A 73 2.61 -14.60 -5.84
CA GLU A 73 1.51 -15.46 -6.30
C GLU A 73 0.19 -14.69 -6.41
N LEU A 74 -0.13 -13.87 -5.41
CA LEU A 74 -1.36 -13.08 -5.38
C LEU A 74 -1.36 -12.00 -6.46
N CYS A 75 -0.25 -11.32 -6.70
CA CYS A 75 -0.15 -10.33 -7.78
C CYS A 75 -0.42 -10.98 -9.14
N GLN A 76 0.11 -12.17 -9.39
CA GLN A 76 -0.14 -12.92 -10.63
C GLN A 76 -1.62 -13.32 -10.76
N LYS A 77 -2.22 -13.90 -9.71
CA LYS A 77 -3.62 -14.36 -9.72
C LYS A 77 -4.62 -13.21 -9.87
N LEU A 78 -4.32 -12.07 -9.24
CA LEU A 78 -5.24 -10.94 -9.14
C LEU A 78 -4.91 -9.83 -10.17
N SER A 79 -4.05 -10.10 -11.16
CA SER A 79 -3.67 -9.16 -12.23
C SER A 79 -3.22 -7.80 -11.66
N VAL A 80 -2.28 -7.85 -10.70
CA VAL A 80 -1.65 -6.68 -10.08
C VAL A 80 -0.28 -6.47 -10.70
N HIS A 81 0.03 -5.24 -11.10
CA HIS A 81 1.35 -4.88 -11.63
C HIS A 81 2.44 -5.17 -10.60
N TYR A 82 3.34 -6.06 -10.96
CA TYR A 82 4.43 -6.58 -10.15
C TYR A 82 5.66 -6.81 -11.02
N ASP A 83 6.82 -6.38 -10.55
CA ASP A 83 8.08 -6.64 -11.24
C ASP A 83 9.19 -7.00 -10.25
N GLN A 84 9.85 -8.16 -10.47
CA GLN A 84 10.92 -8.66 -9.62
C GLN A 84 12.27 -8.14 -10.14
N ILE A 85 12.59 -6.89 -9.79
CA ILE A 85 13.81 -6.19 -10.23
C ILE A 85 14.99 -6.35 -9.28
N GLY A 86 14.82 -6.96 -8.11
CA GLY A 86 15.85 -7.06 -7.09
C GLY A 86 16.11 -5.73 -6.36
N SER A 87 16.99 -5.79 -5.36
CA SER A 87 17.44 -4.62 -4.62
C SER A 87 18.92 -4.67 -4.28
N LEU A 88 19.54 -3.50 -4.13
CA LEU A 88 20.93 -3.30 -3.76
C LEU A 88 21.04 -2.43 -2.51
N VAL A 89 21.73 -2.90 -1.48
CA VAL A 89 22.13 -2.05 -0.33
C VAL A 89 23.57 -1.63 -0.59
N VAL A 90 23.76 -0.36 -0.94
CA VAL A 90 25.05 0.17 -1.44
C VAL A 90 25.90 0.71 -0.30
N ALA A 91 27.16 0.27 -0.22
CA ALA A 91 28.16 0.72 0.73
C ALA A 91 29.07 1.80 0.13
N PHE A 92 29.38 2.84 0.91
CA PHE A 92 30.21 3.99 0.55
C PHE A 92 31.43 4.16 1.48
N SER A 93 31.61 3.31 2.47
CA SER A 93 32.77 3.27 3.37
C SER A 93 33.11 1.83 3.75
N SER A 94 34.28 1.62 4.38
CA SER A 94 34.67 0.31 4.92
C SER A 94 33.72 -0.21 5.98
N GLU A 95 33.24 0.66 6.86
CA GLU A 95 32.25 0.32 7.90
C GLU A 95 30.90 -0.10 7.27
N GLU A 96 30.52 0.54 6.16
CA GLU A 96 29.31 0.15 5.43
C GLU A 96 29.50 -1.19 4.70
N LEU A 97 30.71 -1.56 4.26
CA LEU A 97 31.01 -2.90 3.73
C LEU A 97 30.84 -3.97 4.82
N ASP A 98 31.36 -3.73 6.03
CA ASP A 98 31.15 -4.64 7.16
C ASP A 98 29.66 -4.80 7.49
N LEU A 99 28.90 -3.70 7.39
CA LEU A 99 27.45 -3.72 7.64
C LEU A 99 26.68 -4.54 6.60
N ILE A 100 27.00 -4.43 5.31
CA ILE A 100 26.35 -5.27 4.29
C ILE A 100 26.69 -6.75 4.45
N GLN A 101 27.86 -7.09 4.98
CA GLN A 101 28.22 -8.46 5.35
C GLN A 101 27.30 -8.97 6.48
N VAL A 102 27.07 -8.17 7.52
CA VAL A 102 26.13 -8.50 8.61
C VAL A 102 24.71 -8.71 8.07
N LEU A 103 24.25 -7.82 7.16
CA LEU A 103 22.94 -7.95 6.54
C LEU A 103 22.81 -9.20 5.65
N TYR A 104 23.87 -9.57 4.96
CA TYR A 104 23.95 -10.82 4.19
C TYR A 104 23.76 -12.04 5.09
N GLU A 105 24.53 -12.14 6.18
CA GLU A 105 24.45 -13.25 7.14
C GLU A 105 23.07 -13.33 7.81
N ARG A 106 22.50 -12.17 8.14
CA ARG A 106 21.14 -12.04 8.66
C ARG A 106 20.11 -12.56 7.66
N GLY A 107 20.21 -12.13 6.40
CA GLY A 107 19.33 -12.57 5.34
C GLY A 107 19.38 -14.08 5.08
N VAL A 108 20.59 -14.68 5.11
CA VAL A 108 20.77 -16.14 5.02
C VAL A 108 20.06 -16.83 6.19
N LYS A 109 20.21 -16.34 7.42
CA LYS A 109 19.52 -16.88 8.62
C LYS A 109 17.99 -16.75 8.51
N ASN A 110 17.49 -15.69 7.88
CA ASN A 110 16.06 -15.46 7.65
C ASN A 110 15.51 -16.34 6.51
N GLY A 111 16.36 -17.02 5.74
CA GLY A 111 15.95 -17.88 4.61
C GLY A 111 15.77 -17.14 3.30
N VAL A 112 16.34 -15.93 3.14
CA VAL A 112 16.32 -15.20 1.87
C VAL A 112 17.20 -15.93 0.84
N LYS A 113 16.63 -16.18 -0.35
CA LYS A 113 17.31 -16.92 -1.43
C LYS A 113 18.21 -16.00 -2.25
N ASP A 114 19.28 -16.58 -2.79
CA ASP A 114 20.15 -16.01 -3.85
C ASP A 114 20.81 -14.66 -3.49
N LEU A 115 21.01 -14.38 -2.19
CA LEU A 115 21.74 -13.20 -1.75
C LEU A 115 23.20 -13.25 -2.23
N ALA A 116 23.75 -12.12 -2.67
CA ALA A 116 25.13 -11.98 -3.08
C ALA A 116 25.75 -10.68 -2.60
N LEU A 117 27.05 -10.73 -2.27
CA LEU A 117 27.86 -9.53 -2.05
C LEU A 117 28.56 -9.18 -3.35
N LEU A 118 28.38 -7.96 -3.82
CA LEU A 118 28.98 -7.43 -5.03
C LEU A 118 30.17 -6.53 -4.68
N ASP A 119 31.27 -6.71 -5.39
CA ASP A 119 32.36 -5.74 -5.39
C ASP A 119 31.99 -4.49 -6.22
N GLN A 120 32.87 -3.50 -6.21
CA GLN A 120 32.67 -2.24 -6.94
C GLN A 120 32.47 -2.47 -8.45
N ASN A 121 33.22 -3.39 -9.06
CA ASN A 121 33.17 -3.64 -10.51
C ASN A 121 31.83 -4.27 -10.90
N ALA A 122 31.41 -5.32 -10.20
CA ALA A 122 30.14 -5.99 -10.42
C ALA A 122 28.97 -5.03 -10.20
N LEU A 123 29.04 -4.21 -9.14
CA LEU A 123 28.03 -3.20 -8.84
C LEU A 123 27.87 -2.19 -10.00
N HIS A 124 28.98 -1.64 -10.53
CA HIS A 124 28.94 -0.67 -11.62
C HIS A 124 28.59 -1.27 -12.98
N GLN A 125 28.77 -2.57 -13.17
CA GLN A 125 28.24 -3.28 -14.35
C GLN A 125 26.71 -3.39 -14.30
N MET A 126 26.14 -3.62 -13.12
CA MET A 126 24.68 -3.71 -12.93
C MET A 126 24.03 -2.32 -12.92
N GLU A 127 24.65 -1.33 -12.26
CA GLU A 127 24.15 0.03 -12.07
C GLU A 127 25.20 1.07 -12.42
N PRO A 128 25.37 1.37 -13.72
CA PRO A 128 26.43 2.26 -14.21
C PRO A 128 26.29 3.72 -13.75
N ASN A 129 25.08 4.15 -13.41
CA ASN A 129 24.78 5.52 -13.01
C ASN A 129 25.01 5.79 -11.52
N LEU A 130 25.31 4.77 -10.71
CA LEU A 130 25.65 4.96 -9.31
C LEU A 130 26.92 5.79 -9.12
N SER A 131 26.98 6.49 -8.00
CA SER A 131 28.16 7.25 -7.57
C SER A 131 29.42 6.40 -7.64
N LYS A 132 30.48 6.94 -8.27
CA LYS A 132 31.79 6.28 -8.33
C LYS A 132 32.47 6.09 -6.96
N LYS A 133 31.88 6.66 -5.90
CA LYS A 133 32.30 6.48 -4.51
C LYS A 133 31.71 5.21 -3.87
N SER A 134 30.79 4.52 -4.51
CA SER A 134 30.29 3.24 -4.01
C SER A 134 31.37 2.17 -4.08
N LEU A 135 31.48 1.35 -3.03
CA LEU A 135 32.54 0.35 -2.85
C LEU A 135 32.06 -1.07 -3.10
N GLY A 136 30.78 -1.33 -2.94
CA GLY A 136 30.14 -2.63 -3.12
C GLY A 136 28.69 -2.58 -2.70
N ALA A 137 27.98 -3.72 -2.78
CA ALA A 137 26.59 -3.81 -2.37
C ALA A 137 26.18 -5.22 -1.91
N LEU A 138 25.15 -5.30 -1.08
CA LEU A 138 24.36 -6.51 -0.90
C LEU A 138 23.27 -6.54 -1.98
N HIS A 139 23.29 -7.56 -2.82
CA HIS A 139 22.26 -7.82 -3.83
C HIS A 139 21.23 -8.84 -3.30
N ALA A 140 19.96 -8.49 -3.37
CA ALA A 140 18.84 -9.36 -3.02
C ALA A 140 17.87 -9.46 -4.23
N PRO A 141 18.05 -10.48 -5.12
CA PRO A 141 17.33 -10.59 -6.38
C PRO A 141 15.84 -10.93 -6.21
N THR A 142 15.41 -11.38 -5.04
CA THR A 142 14.02 -11.72 -4.76
C THR A 142 13.17 -10.51 -4.38
N ALA A 143 13.78 -9.34 -4.18
CA ALA A 143 13.03 -8.10 -3.96
C ALA A 143 12.28 -7.69 -5.23
N ALA A 144 11.12 -7.06 -5.06
CA ALA A 144 10.27 -6.66 -6.16
C ALA A 144 9.65 -5.27 -5.91
N ILE A 145 9.06 -4.72 -6.95
CA ILE A 145 8.19 -3.54 -6.89
C ILE A 145 6.76 -3.92 -7.26
N VAL A 146 5.80 -3.18 -6.75
CA VAL A 146 4.37 -3.44 -6.94
C VAL A 146 3.60 -2.12 -6.95
N ASN A 147 2.40 -2.10 -7.55
CA ASN A 147 1.47 -1.00 -7.29
C ASN A 147 0.73 -1.27 -5.96
N PRO A 148 1.02 -0.53 -4.86
CA PRO A 148 0.54 -0.89 -3.53
C PRO A 148 -0.97 -0.69 -3.35
N TRP A 149 -1.57 0.34 -3.97
CA TRP A 149 -3.02 0.53 -3.90
C TRP A 149 -3.77 -0.43 -4.80
N GLU A 150 -3.22 -0.80 -5.96
CA GLU A 150 -3.79 -1.83 -6.80
C GLU A 150 -3.80 -3.19 -6.11
N PHE A 151 -2.71 -3.55 -5.41
CA PHE A 151 -2.63 -4.78 -4.64
C PHE A 151 -3.68 -4.81 -3.52
N CYS A 152 -3.83 -3.71 -2.78
CA CYS A 152 -4.85 -3.56 -1.74
C CYS A 152 -6.26 -3.68 -2.32
N LEU A 153 -6.56 -2.95 -3.42
CA LEU A 153 -7.84 -2.98 -4.12
C LEU A 153 -8.16 -4.37 -4.65
N ALA A 154 -7.21 -5.05 -5.27
CA ALA A 154 -7.42 -6.39 -5.82
C ALA A 154 -7.84 -7.38 -4.73
N LEU A 155 -7.22 -7.32 -3.55
CA LEU A 155 -7.59 -8.13 -2.40
C LEU A 155 -8.99 -7.77 -1.86
N ALA A 156 -9.29 -6.48 -1.69
CA ALA A 156 -10.59 -6.01 -1.20
C ALA A 156 -11.73 -6.34 -2.18
N GLU A 157 -11.55 -6.09 -3.48
CA GLU A 157 -12.54 -6.38 -4.52
C GLU A 157 -12.81 -7.89 -4.63
N THR A 158 -11.76 -8.72 -4.52
CA THR A 158 -11.92 -10.18 -4.52
C THR A 158 -12.64 -10.66 -3.27
N ALA A 159 -12.39 -10.05 -2.10
CA ALA A 159 -13.13 -10.35 -0.88
C ALA A 159 -14.63 -10.03 -1.04
N VAL A 160 -14.97 -8.88 -1.64
CA VAL A 160 -16.38 -8.50 -1.93
C VAL A 160 -17.04 -9.49 -2.88
N ARG A 161 -16.33 -9.95 -3.93
CA ARG A 161 -16.83 -11.00 -4.83
C ARG A 161 -17.12 -12.34 -4.13
N ASN A 162 -16.55 -12.53 -2.95
CA ASN A 162 -16.75 -13.68 -2.08
C ASN A 162 -17.61 -13.34 -0.84
N ASP A 163 -18.56 -12.41 -0.98
CA ASP A 163 -19.59 -12.06 0.01
C ASP A 163 -19.06 -11.32 1.26
N VAL A 164 -17.86 -10.73 1.23
CA VAL A 164 -17.44 -9.80 2.28
C VAL A 164 -18.10 -8.45 2.07
N GLU A 165 -18.72 -7.92 3.13
CA GLU A 165 -19.28 -6.57 3.12
C GLU A 165 -18.20 -5.55 3.53
N ILE A 166 -18.07 -4.42 2.82
CA ILE A 166 -17.18 -3.30 3.17
C ILE A 166 -18.03 -2.06 3.46
N ALA A 167 -17.95 -1.57 4.69
CA ALA A 167 -18.61 -0.35 5.13
C ALA A 167 -17.59 0.80 5.23
N LEU A 168 -17.61 1.70 4.24
CA LEU A 168 -16.78 2.90 4.19
C LEU A 168 -17.40 4.02 5.04
N ASN A 169 -16.59 5.03 5.43
CA ASN A 169 -17.00 6.12 6.34
C ASN A 169 -17.53 5.62 7.70
N ASN A 170 -17.03 4.49 8.16
CA ASN A 170 -17.42 3.82 9.41
C ASN A 170 -16.26 3.78 10.40
N ARG A 171 -15.97 4.92 11.03
CA ARG A 171 -14.94 5.02 12.08
C ARG A 171 -15.43 4.36 13.36
N VAL A 172 -14.69 3.38 13.88
CA VAL A 172 -14.97 2.73 15.16
C VAL A 172 -14.66 3.69 16.31
N ASN A 173 -15.65 3.88 17.21
CA ASN A 173 -15.56 4.78 18.35
C ASN A 173 -15.64 4.04 19.68
N LYS A 174 -16.26 2.84 19.72
CA LYS A 174 -16.46 2.07 20.94
C LYS A 174 -16.54 0.58 20.65
N ILE A 175 -15.96 -0.22 21.55
CA ILE A 175 -16.09 -1.68 21.55
C ILE A 175 -16.54 -2.11 22.95
N GLN A 176 -17.56 -2.96 23.02
CA GLN A 176 -18.08 -3.49 24.28
C GLN A 176 -18.17 -5.01 24.21
N LYS A 177 -17.62 -5.71 25.18
CA LYS A 177 -17.73 -7.16 25.31
C LYS A 177 -19.18 -7.55 25.70
N THR A 178 -19.67 -8.64 25.12
CA THR A 178 -20.96 -9.25 25.43
C THR A 178 -20.77 -10.73 25.77
N GLU A 179 -21.83 -11.43 26.16
CA GLU A 179 -21.75 -12.88 26.43
C GLU A 179 -21.31 -13.68 25.19
N ASN A 180 -21.67 -13.25 23.98
CA ASN A 180 -21.47 -13.99 22.72
C ASN A 180 -20.60 -13.24 21.72
N GLY A 181 -19.65 -12.41 22.18
CA GLY A 181 -18.75 -11.62 21.33
C GLY A 181 -18.73 -10.15 21.71
N TYR A 182 -18.99 -9.26 20.74
CA TYR A 182 -18.77 -7.81 20.88
C TYR A 182 -19.88 -6.99 20.24
N LEU A 183 -20.10 -5.79 20.78
CA LEU A 183 -20.80 -4.69 20.11
C LEU A 183 -19.74 -3.68 19.67
N VAL A 184 -19.62 -3.48 18.36
CA VAL A 184 -18.71 -2.50 17.76
C VAL A 184 -19.53 -1.33 17.26
N THR A 185 -19.35 -0.16 17.87
CA THR A 185 -20.07 1.07 17.51
C THR A 185 -19.17 1.96 16.67
N THR A 186 -19.67 2.35 15.50
CA THR A 186 -19.05 3.31 14.61
C THR A 186 -19.77 4.67 14.70
N ASN A 187 -19.28 5.67 13.95
CA ASN A 187 -19.98 6.94 13.78
C ASN A 187 -21.30 6.82 12.99
N GLN A 188 -21.61 5.66 12.40
CA GLN A 188 -22.80 5.41 11.60
C GLN A 188 -23.80 4.48 12.31
N THR A 189 -23.32 3.37 12.91
CA THR A 189 -24.19 2.33 13.47
C THR A 189 -23.44 1.44 14.47
N THR A 190 -24.15 0.49 15.06
CA THR A 190 -23.57 -0.54 15.96
C THR A 190 -23.75 -1.92 15.35
N TYR A 191 -22.68 -2.69 15.32
CA TYR A 191 -22.63 -4.05 14.80
C TYR A 191 -22.48 -5.06 15.93
N GLN A 192 -23.20 -6.17 15.86
CA GLN A 192 -23.01 -7.32 16.74
C GLN A 192 -22.09 -8.33 16.05
N ILE A 193 -20.97 -8.69 16.68
CA ILE A 193 -19.83 -9.40 16.11
C ILE A 193 -19.37 -10.49 17.06
N LYS A 194 -18.92 -11.64 16.52
CA LYS A 194 -18.28 -12.69 17.33
C LYS A 194 -16.78 -12.44 17.50
N TYR A 195 -16.05 -12.11 16.41
CA TYR A 195 -14.61 -11.99 16.39
C TYR A 195 -14.17 -10.70 15.73
N ILE A 196 -13.04 -10.15 16.17
CA ILE A 196 -12.49 -8.87 15.70
C ILE A 196 -11.04 -9.05 15.24
N PHE A 197 -10.72 -8.50 14.08
CA PHE A 197 -9.35 -8.21 13.66
C PHE A 197 -9.11 -6.71 13.67
N ASN A 198 -8.13 -6.25 14.45
CA ASN A 198 -7.70 -4.86 14.48
C ASN A 198 -6.56 -4.66 13.48
N ALA A 199 -6.87 -4.09 12.32
CA ALA A 199 -5.92 -3.73 11.27
C ALA A 199 -5.93 -2.22 11.01
N ALA A 200 -6.13 -1.40 12.06
CA ALA A 200 -6.36 0.05 11.99
C ALA A 200 -5.08 0.88 11.74
N GLY A 201 -3.96 0.25 11.42
CA GLY A 201 -2.72 0.93 11.02
C GLY A 201 -2.19 1.87 12.10
N VAL A 202 -2.11 3.17 11.80
CA VAL A 202 -1.60 4.19 12.76
C VAL A 202 -2.52 4.44 13.96
N HIS A 203 -3.75 3.92 13.94
CA HIS A 203 -4.73 3.97 15.03
C HIS A 203 -4.94 2.62 15.71
N SER A 204 -4.06 1.65 15.50
CA SER A 204 -4.26 0.29 16.03
C SER A 204 -4.14 0.21 17.55
N ASP A 205 -3.34 1.05 18.19
CA ASP A 205 -3.28 1.20 19.64
C ASP A 205 -4.56 1.85 20.21
N ASP A 206 -5.13 2.84 19.52
CA ASP A 206 -6.42 3.44 19.92
C ASP A 206 -7.54 2.38 19.94
N ILE A 207 -7.59 1.53 18.92
CA ILE A 207 -8.59 0.44 18.83
C ILE A 207 -8.33 -0.64 19.89
N HIS A 208 -7.06 -1.02 20.13
CA HIS A 208 -6.69 -1.93 21.20
C HIS A 208 -7.16 -1.43 22.56
N ASN A 209 -6.90 -0.15 22.86
CA ASN A 209 -7.21 0.49 24.13
C ASN A 209 -8.72 0.63 24.41
N LEU A 210 -9.59 0.38 23.40
CA LEU A 210 -11.05 0.31 23.62
C LEU A 210 -11.50 -0.95 24.36
N ILE A 211 -10.66 -2.00 24.44
CA ILE A 211 -11.05 -3.31 24.96
C ILE A 211 -10.04 -3.97 25.90
N ALA A 212 -8.79 -3.55 25.86
CA ALA A 212 -7.70 -4.11 26.64
C ALA A 212 -6.84 -3.01 27.29
N GLU A 213 -6.06 -3.36 28.29
CA GLU A 213 -5.07 -2.45 28.86
C GLU A 213 -3.94 -2.18 27.88
N PRO A 214 -3.47 -0.93 27.77
CA PRO A 214 -2.39 -0.55 26.87
C PRO A 214 -1.12 -1.38 27.09
N ASN A 215 -0.62 -2.05 26.05
CA ASN A 215 0.61 -2.84 26.11
C ASN A 215 1.57 -2.54 24.94
N PHE A 216 1.19 -1.69 24.02
CA PHE A 216 2.03 -1.10 22.99
C PHE A 216 1.53 0.31 22.65
N GLU A 217 2.39 1.10 22.03
CA GLU A 217 2.09 2.45 21.57
C GLU A 217 2.55 2.62 20.12
N ILE A 218 1.74 3.23 19.27
CA ILE A 218 2.13 3.63 17.93
C ILE A 218 2.85 4.97 17.99
N THR A 219 4.07 4.99 17.48
CA THR A 219 4.91 6.18 17.32
C THR A 219 4.99 6.54 15.83
N PRO A 220 4.03 7.31 15.28
CA PRO A 220 3.91 7.52 13.86
C PRO A 220 5.09 8.30 13.30
N LYS A 221 5.59 7.89 12.11
CA LYS A 221 6.68 8.57 11.40
C LYS A 221 6.31 8.81 9.96
N ARG A 222 6.35 10.09 9.55
CA ARG A 222 6.14 10.52 8.18
C ARG A 222 7.38 10.28 7.34
N GLY A 223 7.18 9.79 6.12
CA GLY A 223 8.18 9.74 5.08
C GLY A 223 7.73 10.54 3.86
N GLU A 224 8.57 11.44 3.39
CA GLU A 224 8.30 12.32 2.26
C GLU A 224 9.07 11.85 1.03
N TYR A 225 8.46 12.00 -0.15
CA TYR A 225 8.96 11.44 -1.40
C TYR A 225 8.83 12.41 -2.57
N TYR A 226 9.75 12.27 -3.54
CA TYR A 226 9.58 12.73 -4.90
C TYR A 226 9.11 11.57 -5.79
N LEU A 227 8.18 11.85 -6.68
CA LEU A 227 7.83 11.00 -7.82
C LEU A 227 8.31 11.72 -9.08
N LEU A 228 9.25 11.12 -9.80
CA LEU A 228 9.79 11.68 -11.03
C LEU A 228 9.05 11.13 -12.25
N ASP A 229 9.13 11.87 -13.34
CA ASP A 229 8.57 11.52 -14.64
C ASP A 229 9.18 10.20 -15.19
N LYS A 230 8.50 9.55 -16.11
CA LYS A 230 8.97 8.33 -16.78
C LYS A 230 10.30 8.52 -17.54
N SER A 231 10.66 9.77 -17.89
CA SER A 231 11.99 10.08 -18.48
C SER A 231 13.17 9.78 -17.54
N GLU A 232 12.90 9.62 -16.24
CA GLU A 232 13.90 9.23 -15.23
C GLU A 232 13.75 7.76 -14.80
N GLY A 233 12.80 7.03 -15.36
CA GLY A 233 12.44 5.68 -14.91
C GLY A 233 13.56 4.65 -15.04
N ASP A 234 14.38 4.78 -16.07
CA ASP A 234 15.48 3.84 -16.41
C ASP A 234 16.84 4.27 -15.85
N VAL A 235 16.88 5.28 -14.96
CA VAL A 235 18.15 5.76 -14.37
C VAL A 235 18.80 4.68 -13.49
N VAL A 236 18.00 3.82 -12.86
CA VAL A 236 18.45 2.61 -12.15
C VAL A 236 17.57 1.43 -12.54
N ASN A 237 18.16 0.21 -12.50
CA ASN A 237 17.47 -1.03 -12.85
C ASN A 237 16.95 -1.78 -11.61
N HIS A 238 17.47 -1.49 -10.43
CA HIS A 238 17.14 -2.14 -9.16
C HIS A 238 16.66 -1.11 -8.14
N VAL A 239 16.04 -1.59 -7.07
CA VAL A 239 15.81 -0.75 -5.89
C VAL A 239 17.15 -0.46 -5.21
N ILE A 240 17.53 0.81 -5.13
CA ILE A 240 18.78 1.24 -4.52
C ILE A 240 18.53 1.71 -3.09
N PHE A 241 19.08 1.00 -2.11
CA PHE A 241 19.10 1.40 -0.71
C PHE A 241 20.49 1.92 -0.32
N GLN A 242 20.50 2.88 0.59
CA GLN A 242 21.72 3.22 1.35
C GLN A 242 21.82 2.29 2.56
N CYS A 243 23.04 2.09 3.07
CA CYS A 243 23.23 1.37 4.33
C CYS A 243 22.47 2.05 5.47
N PRO A 244 21.84 1.28 6.37
CA PRO A 244 21.23 1.81 7.58
C PRO A 244 22.23 2.59 8.42
N SER A 245 21.76 3.69 9.04
CA SER A 245 22.57 4.49 9.98
C SER A 245 21.80 4.71 11.28
N SER A 246 22.41 5.38 12.25
CA SER A 246 21.76 5.75 13.52
C SER A 246 20.51 6.62 13.34
N VAL A 247 20.39 7.34 12.21
CA VAL A 247 19.23 8.19 11.87
C VAL A 247 18.17 7.49 11.04
N GLY A 248 18.40 6.24 10.59
CA GLY A 248 17.41 5.44 9.83
C GLY A 248 18.00 4.68 8.65
N LYS A 249 17.11 4.14 7.81
CA LYS A 249 17.47 3.31 6.65
C LYS A 249 18.04 4.08 5.45
N GLY A 250 18.22 5.39 5.56
CA GLY A 250 18.63 6.24 4.44
C GLY A 250 17.51 6.47 3.42
N VAL A 251 17.84 7.26 2.37
CA VAL A 251 16.95 7.52 1.24
C VAL A 251 17.16 6.43 0.20
N LEU A 252 16.07 5.86 -0.30
CA LEU A 252 16.09 4.92 -1.40
C LEU A 252 15.74 5.60 -2.73
N ILE A 253 16.12 4.96 -3.82
CA ILE A 253 15.76 5.31 -5.19
C ILE A 253 15.25 4.04 -5.85
N SER A 254 14.04 4.08 -6.40
CA SER A 254 13.37 2.89 -6.93
C SER A 254 12.59 3.19 -8.20
N PRO A 255 12.75 2.40 -9.25
CA PRO A 255 11.77 2.36 -10.32
C PRO A 255 10.38 2.03 -9.79
N THR A 256 9.34 2.35 -10.54
CA THR A 256 7.97 1.90 -10.27
C THR A 256 7.48 1.00 -11.39
N VAL A 257 6.49 0.17 -11.13
CA VAL A 257 5.87 -0.71 -12.15
C VAL A 257 5.21 0.06 -13.31
N HIS A 258 5.12 1.39 -13.22
CA HIS A 258 4.58 2.24 -14.27
C HIS A 258 5.66 3.09 -14.97
N GLY A 259 6.94 2.78 -14.75
CA GLY A 259 8.08 3.44 -15.39
C GLY A 259 8.47 4.80 -14.82
N ASN A 260 7.94 5.19 -13.67
CA ASN A 260 8.40 6.38 -12.94
C ASN A 260 9.56 6.04 -12.00
N LEU A 261 10.19 7.06 -11.40
CA LEU A 261 11.19 6.89 -10.36
C LEU A 261 10.70 7.52 -9.04
N VAL A 262 10.74 6.76 -7.94
CA VAL A 262 10.45 7.24 -6.58
C VAL A 262 11.77 7.49 -5.86
N VAL A 263 11.87 8.64 -5.18
CA VAL A 263 13.03 9.04 -4.38
C VAL A 263 12.56 9.45 -2.98
N GLY A 264 13.10 8.82 -1.96
CA GLY A 264 12.69 9.00 -0.56
C GLY A 264 12.76 7.67 0.20
N PRO A 265 12.22 7.61 1.41
CA PRO A 265 11.73 8.72 2.22
C PRO A 265 12.79 9.30 3.17
N ASN A 266 12.46 10.43 3.78
CA ASN A 266 13.01 10.83 5.07
C ASN A 266 12.26 10.11 6.22
N SER A 267 12.49 10.56 7.46
CA SER A 267 11.83 9.99 8.64
C SER A 267 11.61 11.06 9.70
N GLU A 268 10.42 11.65 9.69
CA GLU A 268 10.01 12.71 10.62
C GLU A 268 8.97 12.17 11.60
N ALA A 269 9.08 12.54 12.87
CA ALA A 269 8.04 12.23 13.85
C ALA A 269 6.76 13.00 13.52
N VAL A 270 5.61 12.35 13.72
CA VAL A 270 4.28 12.97 13.57
C VAL A 270 3.64 13.02 14.95
N LEU A 271 3.13 14.19 15.32
CA LEU A 271 2.38 14.34 16.56
C LEU A 271 0.97 13.73 16.43
N ARG A 272 0.42 13.25 17.53
CA ARG A 272 -0.92 12.66 17.54
C ARG A 272 -1.98 13.66 17.07
N ASP A 273 -1.88 14.93 17.47
CA ASP A 273 -2.79 16.00 17.03
C ASP A 273 -2.77 16.22 15.51
N GLU A 274 -1.60 16.00 14.86
CA GLU A 274 -1.48 16.10 13.40
C GLU A 274 -2.23 14.95 12.73
N LEU A 275 -2.12 13.72 13.27
CA LEU A 275 -2.88 12.55 12.81
C LEU A 275 -4.38 12.79 12.90
N ASP A 276 -4.86 13.21 14.07
CA ASP A 276 -6.29 13.40 14.35
C ASP A 276 -6.89 14.55 13.54
N SER A 277 -6.08 15.56 13.21
CA SER A 277 -6.50 16.69 12.36
C SER A 277 -6.34 16.45 10.85
N GLY A 278 -5.79 15.29 10.43
CA GLY A 278 -5.51 14.97 9.02
C GLY A 278 -4.39 15.79 8.39
N LYS A 279 -3.54 16.46 9.19
CA LYS A 279 -2.37 17.25 8.73
C LYS A 279 -1.09 16.44 8.63
N ASP A 280 -1.15 15.16 8.96
CA ASP A 280 -0.06 14.20 9.03
C ASP A 280 0.64 13.93 7.70
N THR A 281 -0.03 14.15 6.57
CA THR A 281 0.47 13.86 5.22
C THR A 281 0.94 15.07 4.42
N GLY A 282 1.27 16.18 5.10
CA GLY A 282 1.88 17.35 4.48
C GLY A 282 3.35 17.12 4.15
N ASN A 283 3.80 17.55 2.97
CA ASN A 283 5.23 17.64 2.65
C ASN A 283 5.82 18.94 3.19
N THR A 284 7.08 18.89 3.63
CA THR A 284 7.81 20.04 4.14
C THR A 284 9.02 20.39 3.25
N ALA A 285 9.36 21.66 3.15
CA ALA A 285 10.53 22.10 2.40
C ALA A 285 11.83 21.50 2.96
N LEU A 286 11.93 21.36 4.28
CA LEU A 286 13.09 20.78 4.95
C LEU A 286 13.20 19.27 4.71
N GLY A 287 12.09 18.55 4.81
CA GLY A 287 12.05 17.10 4.58
C GLY A 287 12.38 16.74 3.13
N LEU A 288 11.78 17.46 2.16
CA LEU A 288 12.09 17.26 0.74
C LEU A 288 13.55 17.65 0.43
N LYS A 289 14.08 18.72 1.03
CA LYS A 289 15.50 19.06 0.88
C LYS A 289 16.40 17.95 1.41
N ALA A 290 16.11 17.39 2.58
CA ALA A 290 16.88 16.28 3.15
C ALA A 290 16.86 15.05 2.22
N VAL A 291 15.71 14.69 1.65
CA VAL A 291 15.60 13.64 0.65
C VAL A 291 16.48 13.91 -0.56
N ALA A 292 16.42 15.14 -1.11
CA ALA A 292 17.22 15.54 -2.27
C ALA A 292 18.74 15.48 -2.01
N ASP A 293 19.19 15.96 -0.86
CA ASP A 293 20.60 15.98 -0.49
C ASP A 293 21.14 14.54 -0.28
N LEU A 294 20.38 13.67 0.40
CA LEU A 294 20.77 12.30 0.65
C LEU A 294 20.72 11.42 -0.62
N ALA A 295 19.76 11.62 -1.51
CA ALA A 295 19.66 10.85 -2.76
C ALA A 295 20.89 11.04 -3.65
N LYS A 296 21.49 12.23 -3.67
CA LYS A 296 22.72 12.52 -4.43
C LYS A 296 23.95 11.77 -3.94
N LYS A 297 23.94 11.19 -2.73
CA LYS A 297 24.99 10.26 -2.28
C LYS A 297 25.02 9.04 -3.21
N SER A 298 23.87 8.50 -3.55
CA SER A 298 23.72 7.32 -4.41
C SER A 298 23.77 7.66 -5.90
N LEU A 299 23.04 8.70 -6.33
CA LEU A 299 22.94 9.15 -7.72
C LEU A 299 23.28 10.66 -7.81
N PRO A 300 24.54 11.04 -8.04
CA PRO A 300 24.97 12.46 -8.11
C PRO A 300 24.25 13.26 -9.20
N GLU A 301 23.96 12.61 -10.34
CA GLU A 301 23.33 13.24 -11.52
C GLU A 301 21.80 13.17 -11.52
N LEU A 302 21.17 12.80 -10.38
CA LEU A 302 19.71 12.69 -10.26
C LEU A 302 19.02 14.02 -10.56
N ASN A 303 18.13 14.02 -11.56
CA ASN A 303 17.45 15.22 -12.03
C ASN A 303 16.08 15.42 -11.37
N LEU A 304 16.08 15.96 -10.15
CA LEU A 304 14.85 16.25 -9.40
C LEU A 304 13.94 17.30 -10.04
N ARG A 305 14.38 18.03 -11.09
CA ARG A 305 13.51 18.95 -11.85
C ARG A 305 12.43 18.23 -12.65
N GLN A 306 12.59 16.93 -12.87
CA GLN A 306 11.58 16.07 -13.48
C GLN A 306 10.55 15.55 -12.46
N SER A 307 10.51 16.10 -11.26
CA SER A 307 9.47 15.76 -10.30
C SER A 307 8.10 16.18 -10.82
N ILE A 308 7.19 15.20 -10.91
CA ILE A 308 5.79 15.43 -11.31
C ILE A 308 4.87 15.51 -10.11
N ARG A 309 5.30 14.96 -8.96
CA ARG A 309 4.55 14.99 -7.70
C ARG A 309 5.46 14.79 -6.49
N ASN A 310 5.10 15.42 -5.38
CA ASN A 310 5.58 15.08 -4.06
C ASN A 310 4.45 14.46 -3.25
N PHE A 311 4.76 13.48 -2.41
CA PHE A 311 3.77 12.86 -1.53
C PHE A 311 4.43 12.43 -0.23
N SER A 312 3.62 12.17 0.79
CA SER A 312 4.08 11.62 2.04
C SER A 312 3.12 10.57 2.58
N GLY A 313 3.64 9.68 3.42
CA GLY A 313 2.87 8.67 4.10
C GLY A 313 3.35 8.46 5.53
N VAL A 314 2.44 8.07 6.41
CA VAL A 314 2.73 7.86 7.83
C VAL A 314 2.80 6.38 8.13
N ARG A 315 3.94 5.98 8.70
CA ARG A 315 4.23 4.60 9.09
C ARG A 315 3.80 4.35 10.52
N ALA A 316 3.15 3.22 10.78
CA ALA A 316 2.74 2.75 12.10
C ALA A 316 3.93 2.12 12.85
N ASN A 317 4.97 2.92 13.15
CA ASN A 317 6.04 2.49 14.04
C ASN A 317 5.47 2.26 15.44
N ASN A 318 6.04 1.34 16.19
CA ASN A 318 5.56 1.01 17.53
C ASN A 318 6.71 0.92 18.54
N SER A 319 6.35 0.86 19.82
CA SER A 319 7.28 0.81 20.95
C SER A 319 8.02 -0.53 21.10
N THR A 320 7.50 -1.62 20.50
CA THR A 320 8.10 -2.97 20.67
C THR A 320 9.21 -3.26 19.67
N GLY A 321 9.26 -2.56 18.55
CA GLY A 321 10.24 -2.77 17.48
C GLY A 321 9.89 -3.86 16.48
N ASP A 322 9.07 -4.85 16.81
CA ASP A 322 8.55 -5.92 15.94
C ASP A 322 7.06 -5.68 15.62
N PHE A 323 6.44 -6.54 14.80
CA PHE A 323 4.99 -6.55 14.60
C PHE A 323 4.27 -6.94 15.88
N VAL A 324 3.15 -6.29 16.18
CA VAL A 324 2.29 -6.61 17.32
C VAL A 324 1.14 -7.50 16.82
N LEU A 325 1.35 -8.81 16.88
CA LEU A 325 0.37 -9.81 16.50
C LEU A 325 0.00 -10.60 17.75
N GLN A 326 -1.16 -10.30 18.35
CA GLN A 326 -1.57 -10.83 19.64
C GLN A 326 -3.09 -10.97 19.76
N GLU A 327 -3.53 -11.82 20.67
CA GLU A 327 -4.91 -11.82 21.14
C GLU A 327 -5.02 -10.83 22.31
N ALA A 328 -5.71 -9.72 22.12
CA ALA A 328 -5.92 -8.69 23.15
C ALA A 328 -7.04 -9.05 24.13
N ALA A 329 -8.06 -9.74 23.63
CA ALA A 329 -9.18 -10.29 24.39
C ALA A 329 -9.72 -11.52 23.65
N PRO A 330 -10.51 -12.42 24.25
CA PRO A 330 -10.99 -13.63 23.61
C PRO A 330 -11.66 -13.37 22.25
N GLY A 331 -11.02 -13.84 21.17
CA GLY A 331 -11.48 -13.60 19.79
C GLY A 331 -11.25 -12.20 19.24
N PHE A 332 -10.44 -11.38 19.92
CA PHE A 332 -9.99 -10.07 19.44
C PHE A 332 -8.49 -10.15 19.10
N ILE A 333 -8.16 -10.08 17.82
CA ILE A 333 -6.80 -10.23 17.30
C ILE A 333 -6.26 -8.88 16.83
N ASP A 334 -5.16 -8.43 17.41
CA ASP A 334 -4.40 -7.29 16.90
C ASP A 334 -3.48 -7.72 15.75
N LEU A 335 -3.56 -6.97 14.66
CA LEU A 335 -2.62 -6.95 13.56
C LEU A 335 -2.04 -5.53 13.48
N ALA A 336 -1.24 -5.18 14.48
CA ALA A 336 -0.87 -3.81 14.82
C ALA A 336 0.62 -3.54 14.67
N GLY A 337 1.02 -2.27 14.70
CA GLY A 337 2.43 -1.85 14.65
C GLY A 337 3.14 -2.24 13.36
N ILE A 338 2.39 -2.37 12.27
CA ILE A 338 2.89 -2.88 11.00
C ILE A 338 3.47 -1.75 10.16
N LYS A 339 4.77 -1.53 10.34
CA LYS A 339 5.63 -0.68 9.51
C LYS A 339 6.27 -1.50 8.38
N SER A 340 7.23 -0.94 7.60
CA SER A 340 8.06 -1.73 6.69
C SER A 340 8.73 -2.91 7.44
N PRO A 341 8.59 -4.14 6.90
CA PRO A 341 8.15 -4.55 5.57
C PRO A 341 6.66 -4.94 5.44
N GLY A 342 5.75 -4.21 6.05
CA GLY A 342 4.33 -4.55 6.16
C GLY A 342 3.59 -4.81 4.84
N LEU A 343 3.92 -4.07 3.76
CA LEU A 343 3.33 -4.32 2.43
C LEU A 343 3.64 -5.73 1.94
N THR A 344 4.89 -6.16 2.09
CA THR A 344 5.35 -7.51 1.74
C THR A 344 4.71 -8.57 2.64
N SER A 345 4.65 -8.29 3.94
CA SER A 345 4.24 -9.26 4.96
C SER A 345 2.73 -9.45 5.05
N ALA A 346 1.92 -8.52 4.51
CA ALA A 346 0.48 -8.48 4.71
C ALA A 346 -0.25 -9.81 4.40
N PRO A 347 0.05 -10.53 3.30
CA PRO A 347 -0.59 -11.83 3.05
C PRO A 347 -0.25 -12.90 4.10
N ALA A 348 0.98 -12.92 4.60
CA ALA A 348 1.40 -13.85 5.65
C ALA A 348 0.84 -13.45 7.02
N ILE A 349 0.76 -12.16 7.32
CA ILE A 349 0.12 -11.62 8.54
C ILE A 349 -1.35 -12.03 8.61
N ALA A 350 -2.08 -11.94 7.48
CA ALA A 350 -3.49 -12.32 7.41
C ALA A 350 -3.70 -13.79 7.82
N LEU A 351 -2.94 -14.69 7.24
CA LEU A 351 -3.01 -16.13 7.58
C LEU A 351 -2.60 -16.41 9.02
N TYR A 352 -1.52 -15.78 9.48
CA TYR A 352 -1.05 -15.90 10.86
C TYR A 352 -2.13 -15.44 11.86
N GLY A 353 -2.81 -14.32 11.57
CA GLY A 353 -3.92 -13.83 12.39
C GLY A 353 -5.11 -14.77 12.42
N ILE A 354 -5.47 -15.39 11.28
CA ILE A 354 -6.55 -16.39 11.22
C ILE A 354 -6.16 -17.63 12.03
N GLU A 355 -4.94 -18.13 11.92
CA GLU A 355 -4.45 -19.25 12.74
C GLU A 355 -4.48 -18.93 14.23
N MET A 356 -4.16 -17.69 14.63
CA MET A 356 -4.27 -17.24 16.01
C MET A 356 -5.72 -17.29 16.48
N LEU A 357 -6.65 -16.77 15.69
CA LEU A 357 -8.07 -16.80 16.03
C LEU A 357 -8.59 -18.24 16.15
N GLU A 358 -8.26 -19.14 15.22
CA GLU A 358 -8.65 -20.54 15.28
C GLU A 358 -8.13 -21.26 16.54
N LYS A 359 -6.88 -20.94 16.96
CA LYS A 359 -6.30 -21.45 18.20
C LYS A 359 -7.02 -20.90 19.44
N SER A 360 -7.30 -19.60 19.46
CA SER A 360 -8.00 -18.92 20.55
C SER A 360 -9.38 -19.51 20.80
N VAL A 361 -10.15 -19.74 19.73
CA VAL A 361 -11.51 -20.28 19.83
C VAL A 361 -11.57 -21.82 19.80
N ASN A 362 -10.42 -22.48 19.78
CA ASN A 362 -10.26 -23.93 19.69
C ASN A 362 -11.14 -24.56 18.59
N ARG A 363 -11.20 -23.92 17.43
CA ARG A 363 -12.04 -24.35 16.30
C ARG A 363 -11.38 -23.99 14.97
N LYS A 364 -11.33 -24.95 14.05
CA LYS A 364 -11.00 -24.70 12.65
C LYS A 364 -12.22 -24.19 11.88
N PHE A 365 -12.01 -23.17 11.06
CA PHE A 365 -13.07 -22.66 10.20
C PHE A 365 -13.19 -23.51 8.93
N SER A 366 -14.42 -23.71 8.48
CA SER A 366 -14.72 -24.48 7.27
C SER A 366 -14.54 -23.62 6.04
N LEU A 367 -13.81 -24.10 5.05
CA LEU A 367 -13.71 -23.45 3.75
C LEU A 367 -15.05 -23.47 3.02
N LYS A 368 -15.29 -22.51 2.15
CA LYS A 368 -16.37 -22.53 1.17
C LYS A 368 -16.11 -23.64 0.14
N ASN A 369 -17.17 -24.22 -0.41
CA ASN A 369 -17.04 -25.22 -1.48
C ASN A 369 -16.46 -24.62 -2.77
N SER A 370 -16.71 -23.34 -3.01
CA SER A 370 -16.15 -22.57 -4.12
C SER A 370 -16.00 -21.10 -3.72
N TYR A 371 -14.99 -20.46 -4.24
CA TYR A 371 -14.76 -19.02 -4.09
C TYR A 371 -14.01 -18.48 -5.32
N VAL A 372 -14.18 -17.20 -5.59
CA VAL A 372 -13.43 -16.50 -6.65
C VAL A 372 -12.02 -16.21 -6.15
N ASP A 373 -11.00 -16.61 -6.92
CA ASP A 373 -9.58 -16.42 -6.58
C ASP A 373 -8.81 -15.83 -7.79
N SER A 374 -9.51 -15.04 -8.60
CA SER A 374 -8.97 -14.36 -9.77
C SER A 374 -9.63 -12.99 -9.92
N ARG A 375 -8.98 -12.11 -10.66
CA ARG A 375 -9.50 -10.79 -10.99
C ARG A 375 -9.42 -10.57 -12.50
N ASP A 376 -10.58 -10.31 -13.11
CA ASP A 376 -10.65 -9.90 -14.51
C ASP A 376 -10.58 -8.38 -14.59
N LYS A 377 -9.51 -7.85 -15.17
CA LYS A 377 -9.30 -6.42 -15.38
C LYS A 377 -8.81 -6.20 -16.80
N ILE A 378 -9.47 -5.33 -17.54
CA ILE A 378 -8.97 -4.86 -18.82
C ILE A 378 -7.97 -3.75 -18.56
N VAL A 379 -6.72 -3.95 -18.98
CA VAL A 379 -5.68 -2.91 -19.09
C VAL A 379 -5.51 -2.64 -20.57
N PHE A 380 -6.22 -1.64 -21.08
CA PHE A 380 -6.39 -1.43 -22.53
C PHE A 380 -5.05 -1.22 -23.25
N ASP A 381 -4.10 -0.54 -22.62
CA ASP A 381 -2.78 -0.26 -23.22
C ASP A 381 -1.95 -1.53 -23.48
N GLU A 382 -2.12 -2.57 -22.65
CA GLU A 382 -1.40 -3.85 -22.75
C GLU A 382 -1.98 -4.82 -23.79
N LEU A 383 -3.20 -4.56 -24.29
CA LEU A 383 -3.85 -5.41 -25.29
C LEU A 383 -3.17 -5.30 -26.66
N SER A 384 -3.18 -6.40 -27.42
CA SER A 384 -2.83 -6.41 -28.84
C SER A 384 -3.83 -5.58 -29.64
N ILE A 385 -3.51 -5.23 -30.89
CA ILE A 385 -4.38 -4.43 -31.77
C ILE A 385 -5.71 -5.15 -32.01
N ASP A 386 -5.70 -6.46 -32.17
CA ASP A 386 -6.92 -7.25 -32.43
C ASP A 386 -7.83 -7.28 -31.19
N GLU A 387 -7.26 -7.50 -30.00
CA GLU A 387 -7.98 -7.44 -28.74
C GLU A 387 -8.54 -6.03 -28.47
N LYS A 388 -7.77 -4.96 -28.73
CA LYS A 388 -8.25 -3.58 -28.65
C LYS A 388 -9.48 -3.37 -29.55
N ASN A 389 -9.42 -3.85 -30.80
CA ASN A 389 -10.54 -3.74 -31.75
C ASN A 389 -11.76 -4.53 -31.27
N GLU A 390 -11.58 -5.71 -30.71
CA GLU A 390 -12.65 -6.51 -30.13
C GLU A 390 -13.31 -5.79 -28.95
N VAL A 391 -12.53 -5.30 -28.00
CA VAL A 391 -13.03 -4.54 -26.84
C VAL A 391 -13.80 -3.30 -27.29
N ILE A 392 -13.28 -2.52 -28.25
CA ILE A 392 -13.96 -1.33 -28.81
C ILE A 392 -15.24 -1.72 -29.57
N SER A 393 -15.26 -2.86 -30.22
CA SER A 393 -16.45 -3.38 -30.90
C SER A 393 -17.59 -3.67 -29.92
N ASN A 394 -17.25 -4.23 -28.77
CA ASN A 394 -18.18 -4.57 -27.70
C ASN A 394 -18.62 -3.34 -26.89
N ASP A 395 -17.70 -2.41 -26.62
CA ASP A 395 -17.97 -1.15 -25.91
C ASP A 395 -17.18 0.02 -26.54
N LYS A 396 -17.91 0.92 -27.22
CA LYS A 396 -17.35 2.09 -27.90
C LYS A 396 -16.62 3.07 -26.98
N SER A 397 -16.87 3.04 -25.68
CA SER A 397 -16.20 3.90 -24.71
C SER A 397 -14.70 3.61 -24.59
N TYR A 398 -14.27 2.36 -24.87
CA TYR A 398 -12.85 2.01 -24.96
C TYR A 398 -12.11 2.60 -26.15
N GLY A 399 -12.85 3.06 -27.19
CA GLY A 399 -12.27 3.79 -28.33
C GLY A 399 -11.95 5.26 -28.04
N ARG A 400 -12.21 5.77 -26.84
CA ARG A 400 -12.02 7.17 -26.48
C ARG A 400 -10.98 7.32 -25.38
N VAL A 401 -9.76 7.74 -25.71
CA VAL A 401 -8.68 8.02 -24.76
C VAL A 401 -8.96 9.32 -24.01
N ILE A 402 -9.09 9.26 -22.70
CA ILE A 402 -9.31 10.40 -21.80
C ILE A 402 -8.00 10.89 -21.18
N CYS A 403 -7.21 9.98 -20.54
CA CYS A 403 -5.90 10.31 -20.01
C CYS A 403 -4.82 9.98 -21.05
N ARG A 404 -4.29 11.02 -21.73
CA ARG A 404 -3.29 10.85 -22.79
C ARG A 404 -1.90 10.46 -22.27
N CYS A 405 -1.56 10.85 -21.04
CA CYS A 405 -0.26 10.54 -20.44
C CYS A 405 -0.12 9.05 -20.09
N GLU A 406 -1.23 8.40 -19.74
CA GLU A 406 -1.30 7.00 -19.31
C GLU A 406 -2.15 6.14 -20.26
N THR A 407 -2.57 6.68 -21.37
CA THR A 407 -3.39 6.01 -22.42
C THR A 407 -4.69 5.38 -21.86
N ILE A 408 -5.31 6.00 -20.83
CA ILE A 408 -6.52 5.48 -20.19
C ILE A 408 -7.77 5.93 -20.97
N THR A 409 -8.62 4.97 -21.28
CA THR A 409 -9.86 5.14 -22.02
C THR A 409 -11.05 5.52 -21.12
N GLU A 410 -12.11 6.03 -21.75
CA GLU A 410 -13.38 6.26 -21.04
C GLU A 410 -13.97 4.94 -20.51
N GLY A 411 -13.82 3.83 -21.26
CA GLY A 411 -14.27 2.50 -20.83
C GLY A 411 -13.62 2.04 -19.55
N GLU A 412 -12.31 2.22 -19.40
CA GLU A 412 -11.58 1.89 -18.16
C GLU A 412 -12.04 2.76 -16.98
N ILE A 413 -12.30 4.06 -17.19
CA ILE A 413 -12.80 4.96 -16.15
C ILE A 413 -14.20 4.53 -15.70
N ARG A 414 -15.10 4.20 -16.63
CA ARG A 414 -16.45 3.70 -16.33
C ARG A 414 -16.40 2.35 -15.62
N ALA A 415 -15.56 1.42 -16.08
CA ALA A 415 -15.34 0.13 -15.41
C ALA A 415 -14.83 0.32 -13.98
N ALA A 416 -13.91 1.27 -13.75
CA ALA A 416 -13.42 1.61 -12.42
C ALA A 416 -14.54 2.16 -11.51
N ALA A 417 -15.47 2.96 -12.05
CA ALA A 417 -16.63 3.47 -11.29
C ALA A 417 -17.59 2.36 -10.85
N HIS A 418 -17.63 1.24 -11.59
CA HIS A 418 -18.47 0.07 -11.30
C HIS A 418 -17.70 -1.11 -10.68
N SER A 419 -16.49 -0.88 -10.17
CA SER A 419 -15.72 -1.94 -9.50
C SER A 419 -16.46 -2.46 -8.24
N PRO A 420 -16.16 -3.66 -7.74
CA PRO A 420 -16.77 -4.22 -6.53
C PRO A 420 -16.66 -3.32 -5.29
N VAL A 421 -15.64 -2.46 -5.25
CA VAL A 421 -15.49 -1.37 -4.28
C VAL A 421 -15.51 -0.06 -5.08
N PRO A 422 -16.69 0.52 -5.37
CA PRO A 422 -16.81 1.66 -6.26
C PRO A 422 -16.22 2.94 -5.63
N PRO A 423 -15.42 3.72 -6.39
CA PRO A 423 -14.84 4.96 -5.91
C PRO A 423 -15.88 6.09 -5.89
N VAL A 424 -15.69 7.04 -4.98
CA VAL A 424 -16.53 8.25 -4.88
C VAL A 424 -15.75 9.55 -5.16
N SER A 425 -14.48 9.43 -5.60
CA SER A 425 -13.58 10.56 -5.82
C SER A 425 -12.70 10.38 -7.06
N VAL A 426 -12.14 11.47 -7.56
CA VAL A 426 -11.22 11.46 -8.72
C VAL A 426 -9.97 10.63 -8.43
N ASP A 427 -9.38 10.78 -7.24
CA ASP A 427 -8.23 9.96 -6.83
C ASP A 427 -8.62 8.50 -6.59
N GLY A 428 -9.90 8.21 -6.30
CA GLY A 428 -10.45 6.85 -6.27
C GLY A 428 -10.43 6.20 -7.66
N ILE A 429 -10.83 6.92 -8.72
CA ILE A 429 -10.67 6.48 -10.12
C ILE A 429 -9.20 6.27 -10.46
N LYS A 430 -8.34 7.25 -10.11
CA LYS A 430 -6.90 7.18 -10.34
C LYS A 430 -6.26 5.92 -9.72
N ARG A 431 -6.64 5.54 -8.50
CA ARG A 431 -6.15 4.31 -7.85
C ARG A 431 -6.57 3.02 -8.55
N ARG A 432 -7.66 3.03 -9.36
CA ARG A 432 -8.18 1.84 -10.06
C ARG A 432 -7.67 1.70 -11.49
N CYS A 433 -7.50 2.81 -12.20
CA CYS A 433 -7.11 2.77 -13.61
C CYS A 433 -5.97 3.74 -13.99
N ASN A 434 -5.26 4.35 -13.03
CA ASN A 434 -4.15 5.29 -13.25
C ASN A 434 -4.50 6.60 -14.01
N ALA A 435 -5.77 6.90 -14.27
CA ALA A 435 -6.17 8.16 -14.88
C ALA A 435 -5.72 9.35 -14.01
N GLY A 436 -4.86 10.21 -14.55
CA GLY A 436 -4.29 11.35 -13.82
C GLY A 436 -2.95 11.09 -13.11
N MET A 437 -2.33 9.91 -13.31
CA MET A 437 -1.00 9.58 -12.73
C MET A 437 0.18 10.11 -13.52
N GLY A 438 -0.01 10.41 -14.80
CA GLY A 438 1.08 10.84 -15.67
C GLY A 438 1.54 12.28 -15.41
N ARG A 439 2.47 12.76 -16.24
CA ARG A 439 3.20 14.04 -16.12
C ARG A 439 2.33 15.24 -15.76
N CYS A 440 1.12 15.37 -16.29
CA CYS A 440 0.24 16.50 -16.01
C CYS A 440 -0.59 16.38 -14.72
N GLN A 441 -0.53 15.23 -14.02
CA GLN A 441 -1.21 14.96 -12.74
C GLN A 441 -2.70 15.34 -12.76
N GLY A 442 -3.42 14.93 -13.82
CA GLY A 442 -4.85 15.21 -13.98
C GLY A 442 -5.19 16.56 -14.57
N GLY A 443 -4.21 17.43 -14.82
CA GLY A 443 -4.44 18.78 -15.34
C GLY A 443 -5.19 18.83 -16.68
N PHE A 444 -5.12 17.77 -17.48
CA PHE A 444 -5.84 17.65 -18.75
C PHE A 444 -7.08 16.76 -18.64
N CYS A 445 -6.96 15.56 -18.06
CA CYS A 445 -8.05 14.60 -18.00
C CYS A 445 -9.02 14.84 -16.84
N GLY A 446 -8.60 15.55 -15.78
CA GLY A 446 -9.37 15.74 -14.54
C GLY A 446 -10.82 16.21 -14.76
N PRO A 447 -11.09 17.28 -15.55
CA PRO A 447 -12.45 17.73 -15.79
C PRO A 447 -13.34 16.63 -16.41
N ARG A 448 -12.83 15.85 -17.35
CA ARG A 448 -13.59 14.77 -17.98
C ARG A 448 -13.80 13.59 -17.02
N VAL A 449 -12.82 13.29 -16.16
CA VAL A 449 -12.98 12.27 -15.10
C VAL A 449 -14.08 12.68 -14.12
N VAL A 450 -14.14 13.97 -13.71
CA VAL A 450 -15.21 14.51 -12.86
C VAL A 450 -16.58 14.33 -13.52
N GLU A 451 -16.72 14.67 -14.82
CA GLU A 451 -17.98 14.50 -15.56
C GLU A 451 -18.42 13.03 -15.60
N ILE A 452 -17.52 12.12 -16.02
CA ILE A 452 -17.82 10.68 -16.09
C ILE A 452 -18.23 10.15 -14.71
N LEU A 453 -17.46 10.47 -13.66
CA LEU A 453 -17.76 9.98 -12.31
C LEU A 453 -19.09 10.56 -11.79
N ALA A 454 -19.41 11.82 -12.09
CA ALA A 454 -20.69 12.43 -11.75
C ALA A 454 -21.86 11.73 -12.46
N GLU A 455 -21.70 11.41 -13.77
CA GLU A 455 -22.67 10.63 -14.53
C GLU A 455 -22.91 9.25 -13.90
N GLU A 456 -21.84 8.48 -13.63
CA GLU A 456 -21.94 7.12 -13.11
C GLU A 456 -22.50 7.06 -11.66
N LEU A 457 -22.19 8.06 -10.85
CA LEU A 457 -22.71 8.15 -9.48
C LEU A 457 -24.10 8.85 -9.39
N HIS A 458 -24.64 9.35 -10.50
CA HIS A 458 -25.88 10.15 -10.54
C HIS A 458 -25.82 11.36 -9.59
N LYS A 459 -24.68 12.05 -9.57
CA LYS A 459 -24.40 13.21 -8.71
C LYS A 459 -24.14 14.47 -9.53
N SER A 460 -24.26 15.61 -8.85
CA SER A 460 -23.75 16.86 -9.42
C SER A 460 -22.22 16.83 -9.49
N PRO A 461 -21.57 17.41 -10.53
CA PRO A 461 -20.12 17.62 -10.53
C PRO A 461 -19.61 18.39 -9.30
N LEU A 462 -20.45 19.21 -8.66
CA LEU A 462 -20.14 19.92 -7.42
C LEU A 462 -19.94 18.98 -6.20
N ASP A 463 -20.54 17.77 -6.26
CA ASP A 463 -20.48 16.79 -5.19
C ASP A 463 -19.30 15.81 -5.35
N ILE A 464 -18.58 15.91 -6.46
CA ILE A 464 -17.40 15.06 -6.72
C ILE A 464 -16.19 15.61 -5.96
N LEU A 465 -15.58 14.73 -5.15
CA LEU A 465 -14.40 15.05 -4.36
C LEU A 465 -13.11 14.74 -5.14
N GLN A 466 -12.03 15.45 -4.80
CA GLN A 466 -10.69 15.08 -5.28
C GLN A 466 -10.25 13.75 -4.69
N ASP A 467 -10.36 13.59 -3.34
CA ASP A 467 -9.92 12.40 -2.61
C ASP A 467 -10.82 12.15 -1.37
N ARG A 468 -10.42 12.59 -0.19
CA ARG A 468 -11.15 12.43 1.09
C ARG A 468 -12.27 13.44 1.25
N ALA A 469 -13.08 13.25 2.29
CA ALA A 469 -14.09 14.22 2.72
C ALA A 469 -13.47 15.61 2.88
N GLY A 470 -14.18 16.65 2.41
CA GLY A 470 -13.74 18.04 2.46
C GLY A 470 -12.81 18.46 1.29
N SER A 471 -12.42 17.56 0.39
CA SER A 471 -11.57 17.87 -0.78
C SER A 471 -12.40 18.24 -2.02
N SER A 472 -13.30 19.23 -1.90
CA SER A 472 -14.14 19.69 -3.01
C SER A 472 -13.30 20.25 -4.16
N ILE A 473 -13.58 19.81 -5.41
CA ILE A 473 -12.92 20.32 -6.62
C ILE A 473 -13.61 21.60 -7.08
N LEU A 474 -14.93 21.61 -7.06
CA LEU A 474 -15.76 22.72 -7.44
C LEU A 474 -16.50 23.25 -6.21
N VAL A 475 -16.52 24.57 -6.04
CA VAL A 475 -17.16 25.24 -4.89
C VAL A 475 -18.47 25.94 -5.25
N GLY A 476 -18.81 25.96 -6.52
CA GLY A 476 -20.04 26.57 -7.01
C GLY A 476 -20.03 26.72 -8.55
N THR A 477 -21.13 27.21 -9.09
CA THR A 477 -21.27 27.54 -10.51
C THR A 477 -20.85 28.99 -10.76
N THR A 478 -20.11 29.25 -11.86
CA THR A 478 -19.68 30.63 -12.23
C THR A 478 -20.86 31.56 -12.61
N LYS A 479 -21.95 30.98 -13.06
CA LYS A 479 -23.23 31.67 -13.34
C LYS A 479 -24.30 31.11 -12.41
N GLY A 480 -24.00 31.09 -11.11
CA GLY A 480 -24.90 30.61 -10.09
C GLY A 480 -26.18 31.46 -10.06
N GLY A 481 -27.29 30.80 -10.11
CA GLY A 481 -28.55 31.46 -9.86
C GLY A 481 -28.52 32.18 -8.53
N ARG A 482 -29.08 33.36 -8.53
CA ARG A 482 -29.43 34.11 -7.32
C ARG A 482 -30.52 33.35 -6.56
#